data_c0747e73452ea728cb2c6a17c9992122
#
_entry.id   c0747e73452ea728cb2c6a17c9992122
#
_cell.length_a   1.000
_cell.length_b   1.000
_cell.length_c   1.000
_cell.angle_alpha   90.00
_cell.angle_beta   90.00
_cell.angle_gamma   90.00
#
_symmetry.space_group_name_H-M   'P 1'
#
loop_
_entity.id
_entity.type
_entity.pdbx_description
1 polymer ?
#
loop_
_entity_poly.entity_id
_entity_poly.type
_entity_poly.pdbx_seq_one_letter_code
_entity_poly.pdbx_strand_id
1 'polypeptide(L)'
;MFNDWQTASAMQLIEVKNSLGEAMISTMGAHVLSYKKANSEDILWVSDKSYMEFGKPIRGGVPVCWPWFGPHPDKERKLPSHGLGRIAVWDVIEKSECVDGSSKIVLSLPGKRLPDEFSALDAELEIIVGSSLKMNLKTTNNGEKISI
;
A
#
# COMPACT_ATOMS: atom_id res chain seq x y z
N MET A 1 7.53 17.83 -8.34
CA MET A 1 6.09 17.97 -8.69
C MET A 1 5.47 16.58 -8.83
N PHE A 2 4.28 16.41 -8.32
CA PHE A 2 3.58 15.13 -8.37
C PHE A 2 2.82 14.99 -9.67
N ASN A 3 2.76 13.76 -10.19
CA ASN A 3 1.93 13.43 -11.34
C ASN A 3 0.48 13.23 -10.91
N ASP A 4 -0.48 13.43 -11.83
CA ASP A 4 -1.90 13.31 -11.52
C ASP A 4 -2.29 11.95 -10.93
N TRP A 5 -1.65 10.87 -11.37
CA TRP A 5 -1.91 9.52 -10.85
C TRP A 5 -1.51 9.37 -9.37
N GLN A 6 -0.59 10.21 -8.87
CA GLN A 6 -0.19 10.19 -7.46
C GLN A 6 -1.16 10.97 -6.57
N THR A 7 -1.77 12.03 -7.11
CA THR A 7 -2.52 13.02 -6.33
C THR A 7 -4.04 12.88 -6.37
N ALA A 8 -4.55 11.76 -6.90
CA ALA A 8 -5.98 11.58 -7.10
C ALA A 8 -6.82 11.63 -5.81
N SER A 9 -6.22 11.35 -4.66
CA SER A 9 -6.84 11.43 -3.34
C SER A 9 -5.88 12.02 -2.32
N ALA A 10 -6.41 12.64 -1.27
CA ALA A 10 -5.59 13.11 -0.16
C ALA A 10 -5.03 11.92 0.62
N MET A 11 -3.75 11.98 0.99
CA MET A 11 -3.12 10.99 1.86
C MET A 11 -3.78 11.01 3.25
N GLN A 12 -4.11 9.84 3.77
CA GLN A 12 -4.71 9.66 5.09
C GLN A 12 -3.95 8.61 5.90
N LEU A 13 -3.99 8.76 7.21
CA LEU A 13 -3.56 7.73 8.15
C LEU A 13 -4.81 7.05 8.71
N ILE A 14 -4.80 5.72 8.68
CA ILE A 14 -5.90 4.91 9.19
C ILE A 14 -5.40 4.19 10.43
N GLU A 15 -6.03 4.49 11.56
CA GLU A 15 -5.81 3.76 12.81
C GLU A 15 -6.79 2.59 12.88
N VAL A 16 -6.27 1.38 13.06
CA VAL A 16 -7.06 0.17 13.23
C VAL A 16 -6.77 -0.38 14.62
N LYS A 17 -7.81 -0.53 15.42
CA LYS A 17 -7.69 -1.06 16.78
C LYS A 17 -8.87 -1.96 17.11
N ASN A 18 -8.56 -3.14 17.62
CA ASN A 18 -9.53 -4.09 18.13
C ASN A 18 -8.93 -4.85 19.33
N SER A 19 -9.68 -5.79 19.90
CA SER A 19 -9.21 -6.55 21.06
C SER A 19 -8.01 -7.47 20.77
N LEU A 20 -7.72 -7.75 19.51
CA LEU A 20 -6.68 -8.69 19.10
C LEU A 20 -5.36 -8.01 18.73
N GLY A 21 -5.43 -6.75 18.28
CA GLY A 21 -4.25 -6.01 17.86
C GLY A 21 -4.57 -4.61 17.36
N GLU A 22 -3.53 -3.90 16.96
CA GLU A 22 -3.66 -2.56 16.41
C GLU A 22 -2.62 -2.31 15.31
N ALA A 23 -2.97 -1.46 14.37
CA ALA A 23 -2.09 -1.09 13.27
C ALA A 23 -2.34 0.36 12.85
N MET A 24 -1.32 0.95 12.24
CA MET A 24 -1.42 2.24 11.56
C MET A 24 -1.11 2.03 10.10
N ILE A 25 -1.98 2.52 9.22
CA ILE A 25 -1.85 2.34 7.77
C ILE A 25 -1.88 3.70 7.10
N SER A 26 -0.93 3.95 6.20
CA SER A 26 -0.98 5.12 5.32
C SER A 26 -1.65 4.74 4.01
N THR A 27 -2.57 5.57 3.51
CA THR A 27 -3.14 5.38 2.18
C THR A 27 -2.11 5.62 1.08
N MET A 28 -1.10 6.46 1.34
CA MET A 28 0.05 6.54 0.44
C MET A 28 0.86 5.24 0.53
N GLY A 29 0.90 4.52 -0.59
CA GLY A 29 1.60 3.25 -0.69
C GLY A 29 0.83 2.05 -0.14
N ALA A 30 -0.40 2.22 0.36
CA ALA A 30 -1.13 1.18 1.11
C ALA A 30 -0.21 0.58 2.17
N HIS A 31 0.48 1.43 2.91
CA HIS A 31 1.66 1.10 3.69
C HIS A 31 1.30 0.87 5.15
N VAL A 32 1.46 -0.35 5.63
CA VAL A 32 1.33 -0.66 7.06
C VAL A 32 2.56 -0.12 7.77
N LEU A 33 2.37 0.92 8.57
CA LEU A 33 3.45 1.62 9.27
C LEU A 33 3.83 0.94 10.57
N SER A 34 2.82 0.43 11.29
CA SER A 34 3.01 -0.24 12.56
C SER A 34 1.99 -1.35 12.72
N TYR A 35 2.36 -2.37 13.44
CA TYR A 35 1.48 -3.43 13.89
C TYR A 35 1.93 -3.95 15.24
N LYS A 36 0.94 -4.15 16.10
CA LYS A 36 1.14 -4.65 17.45
C LYS A 36 0.02 -5.62 17.79
N LYS A 37 0.39 -6.82 18.21
CA LYS A 37 -0.55 -7.77 18.79
C LYS A 37 -0.96 -7.28 20.19
N ALA A 38 -2.20 -7.53 20.60
CA ALA A 38 -2.67 -7.16 21.94
C ALA A 38 -1.71 -7.68 23.02
N ASN A 39 -1.40 -6.82 24.00
CA ASN A 39 -0.48 -7.10 25.11
C ASN A 39 0.96 -7.42 24.68
N SER A 40 1.37 -6.96 23.51
CA SER A 40 2.72 -7.15 22.97
C SER A 40 3.32 -5.81 22.55
N GLU A 41 4.63 -5.79 22.25
CA GLU A 41 5.31 -4.64 21.68
C GLU A 41 5.13 -4.59 20.16
N ASP A 42 5.41 -3.43 19.56
CA ASP A 42 5.36 -3.26 18.11
C ASP A 42 6.31 -4.23 17.41
N ILE A 43 5.79 -4.92 16.39
CA ILE A 43 6.57 -5.82 15.54
C ILE A 43 7.20 -5.07 14.38
N LEU A 44 6.49 -4.04 13.86
CA LEU A 44 6.97 -3.23 12.75
C LEU A 44 7.50 -1.90 13.25
N TRP A 45 8.46 -1.39 12.53
CA TRP A 45 9.15 -0.17 12.89
C TRP A 45 9.21 0.79 11.69
N VAL A 46 9.03 2.06 11.97
CA VAL A 46 9.22 3.15 11.01
C VAL A 46 10.33 4.05 11.53
N SER A 47 11.24 4.43 10.65
CA SER A 47 12.34 5.32 11.00
C SER A 47 11.83 6.67 11.53
N ASP A 48 12.37 7.14 12.65
CA ASP A 48 12.08 8.49 13.15
C ASP A 48 12.46 9.59 12.16
N LYS A 49 13.37 9.27 11.25
CA LYS A 49 13.79 10.16 10.15
C LYS A 49 12.93 10.01 8.90
N SER A 50 11.90 9.16 8.95
CA SER A 50 10.99 8.98 7.83
C SER A 50 10.01 10.13 7.79
N TYR A 51 10.08 10.92 6.73
CA TYR A 51 9.11 11.98 6.49
C TYR A 51 7.95 11.43 5.67
N MET A 52 6.73 11.64 6.17
CA MET A 52 5.53 11.28 5.42
C MET A 52 5.22 12.36 4.40
N GLU A 53 6.15 12.56 3.47
CA GLU A 53 5.98 13.48 2.37
C GLU A 53 5.27 12.80 1.22
N PHE A 54 4.32 13.53 0.64
CA PHE A 54 3.59 13.07 -0.52
C PHE A 54 4.53 12.73 -1.67
N GLY A 55 4.34 11.55 -2.27
CA GLY A 55 5.14 11.08 -3.41
C GLY A 55 6.55 10.59 -3.06
N LYS A 56 6.92 10.56 -1.79
CA LYS A 56 8.19 9.99 -1.32
C LYS A 56 7.94 8.70 -0.57
N PRO A 57 8.76 7.65 -0.77
CA PRO A 57 8.58 6.39 -0.06
C PRO A 57 8.80 6.56 1.44
N ILE A 58 7.93 5.94 2.22
CA ILE A 58 8.07 5.87 3.68
C ILE A 58 9.10 4.79 3.99
N ARG A 59 10.03 5.08 4.90
CA ARG A 59 11.06 4.12 5.33
C ARG A 59 10.61 3.40 6.59
N GLY A 60 10.52 2.08 6.50
CA GLY A 60 10.06 1.20 7.57
C GLY A 60 8.68 0.63 7.27
N GLY A 61 8.11 -0.11 8.22
CA GLY A 61 6.84 -0.80 8.03
C GLY A 61 6.91 -1.85 6.92
N VAL A 62 5.80 -2.02 6.20
CA VAL A 62 5.69 -2.97 5.07
C VAL A 62 5.42 -2.20 3.77
N PRO A 63 6.45 -1.87 3.00
CA PRO A 63 6.25 -1.19 1.72
C PRO A 63 5.70 -2.14 0.66
N VAL A 64 4.85 -1.61 -0.22
CA VAL A 64 4.31 -2.37 -1.36
C VAL A 64 5.11 -2.02 -2.61
N CYS A 65 5.98 -2.94 -3.03
CA CYS A 65 6.76 -2.81 -4.26
C CYS A 65 5.96 -3.41 -5.42
N TRP A 66 5.29 -2.57 -6.19
CA TRP A 66 4.39 -3.01 -7.25
C TRP A 66 4.35 -1.98 -8.39
N PRO A 67 4.28 -2.36 -9.67
CA PRO A 67 4.23 -3.72 -10.20
C PRO A 67 5.60 -4.38 -10.42
N TRP A 68 6.71 -3.74 -10.06
CA TRP A 68 8.04 -4.38 -10.11
C TRP A 68 8.81 -4.13 -8.81
N PHE A 69 9.82 -4.96 -8.60
CA PHE A 69 10.75 -4.85 -7.49
C PHE A 69 12.13 -4.40 -8.00
N GLY A 70 12.79 -3.51 -7.27
CA GLY A 70 14.10 -2.99 -7.66
C GLY A 70 14.01 -1.97 -8.80
N PRO A 71 15.15 -1.69 -9.45
CA PRO A 71 15.18 -0.79 -10.59
C PRO A 71 14.43 -1.39 -11.78
N HIS A 72 13.73 -0.55 -12.52
CA HIS A 72 13.06 -1.01 -13.75
C HIS A 72 14.10 -1.48 -14.78
N PRO A 73 13.83 -2.58 -15.50
CA PRO A 73 14.76 -3.09 -16.51
C PRO A 73 15.13 -2.07 -17.59
N ASP A 74 14.18 -1.25 -17.99
CA ASP A 74 14.41 -0.17 -18.94
C ASP A 74 14.92 1.07 -18.21
N LYS A 75 16.24 1.19 -18.16
CA LYS A 75 16.92 2.29 -17.46
C LYS A 75 16.76 3.65 -18.13
N GLU A 76 16.45 3.67 -19.43
CA GLU A 76 16.27 4.92 -20.18
C GLU A 76 14.99 5.65 -19.77
N ARG A 77 14.00 4.92 -19.31
CA ARG A 77 12.69 5.46 -18.92
C ARG A 77 12.69 6.19 -17.59
N LYS A 78 13.72 6.08 -16.79
CA LYS A 78 13.85 6.73 -15.47
C LYS A 78 12.66 6.47 -14.55
N LEU A 79 12.09 5.27 -14.59
CA LEU A 79 11.00 4.88 -13.74
C LEU A 79 11.45 4.67 -12.28
N PRO A 80 10.56 4.88 -11.29
CA PRO A 80 10.94 4.74 -9.90
C PRO A 80 11.42 3.32 -9.57
N SER A 81 12.39 3.21 -8.68
CA SER A 81 12.76 1.92 -8.11
C SER A 81 11.61 1.38 -7.26
N HIS A 82 11.39 0.08 -7.30
CA HIS A 82 10.32 -0.64 -6.58
C HIS A 82 8.90 -0.26 -7.01
N GLY A 83 8.72 0.16 -8.25
CA GLY A 83 7.42 0.37 -8.85
C GLY A 83 6.71 1.65 -8.45
N LEU A 84 5.42 1.67 -8.65
CA LEU A 84 4.55 2.83 -8.50
C LEU A 84 3.70 2.78 -7.22
N GLY A 85 3.45 1.59 -6.70
CA GLY A 85 2.50 1.39 -5.61
C GLY A 85 2.83 2.13 -4.33
N ARG A 86 4.10 2.15 -3.93
CA ARG A 86 4.52 2.75 -2.66
C ARG A 86 4.52 4.28 -2.65
N ILE A 87 4.43 4.92 -3.82
CA ILE A 87 4.41 6.39 -3.95
C ILE A 87 3.06 6.92 -4.44
N ALA A 88 2.08 6.05 -4.63
CA ALA A 88 0.72 6.41 -5.02
C ALA A 88 -0.21 6.41 -3.80
N VAL A 89 -1.26 7.20 -3.86
CA VAL A 89 -2.33 7.15 -2.85
C VAL A 89 -3.38 6.16 -3.30
N TRP A 90 -3.63 5.15 -2.45
CA TRP A 90 -4.62 4.11 -2.69
C TRP A 90 -5.96 4.50 -2.10
N ASP A 91 -7.04 4.03 -2.71
CA ASP A 91 -8.39 4.28 -2.22
C ASP A 91 -8.78 3.20 -1.21
N VAL A 92 -9.39 3.59 -0.10
CA VAL A 92 -9.97 2.63 0.85
C VAL A 92 -11.34 2.24 0.33
N ILE A 93 -11.50 0.98 -0.04
CA ILE A 93 -12.75 0.47 -0.61
C ILE A 93 -13.55 -0.40 0.35
N GLU A 94 -12.95 -0.86 1.44
CA GLU A 94 -13.65 -1.64 2.47
C GLU A 94 -13.00 -1.44 3.83
N LYS A 95 -13.85 -1.28 4.86
CA LYS A 95 -13.49 -1.39 6.28
C LYS A 95 -14.57 -2.24 6.92
N SER A 96 -14.21 -3.40 7.44
CA SER A 96 -15.17 -4.30 8.05
C SER A 96 -14.56 -5.08 9.21
N GLU A 97 -15.42 -5.58 10.08
CA GLU A 97 -15.03 -6.47 11.18
C GLU A 97 -15.28 -7.92 10.77
N CYS A 98 -14.34 -8.78 11.11
CA CYS A 98 -14.45 -10.21 10.88
C CYS A 98 -15.12 -10.91 12.07
N VAL A 99 -15.60 -12.12 11.86
CA VAL A 99 -16.29 -12.90 12.90
C VAL A 99 -15.41 -13.15 14.13
N ASP A 100 -14.10 -13.31 13.92
CA ASP A 100 -13.13 -13.56 14.99
C ASP A 100 -12.73 -12.29 15.79
N GLY A 101 -13.25 -11.13 15.42
CA GLY A 101 -12.91 -9.85 16.04
C GLY A 101 -11.76 -9.10 15.37
N SER A 102 -11.13 -9.67 14.34
CA SER A 102 -10.15 -8.95 13.54
C SER A 102 -10.81 -7.90 12.64
N SER A 103 -10.03 -6.94 12.19
CA SER A 103 -10.49 -5.87 11.31
C SER A 103 -9.89 -6.04 9.92
N LYS A 104 -10.70 -5.85 8.89
CA LYS A 104 -10.30 -5.97 7.50
C LYS A 104 -10.36 -4.61 6.82
N ILE A 105 -9.27 -4.23 6.20
CA ILE A 105 -9.16 -3.01 5.39
C ILE A 105 -8.73 -3.44 4.00
N VAL A 106 -9.45 -2.96 2.98
CA VAL A 106 -9.07 -3.20 1.58
C VAL A 106 -8.78 -1.86 0.92
N LEU A 107 -7.60 -1.76 0.33
CA LEU A 107 -7.17 -0.60 -0.44
C LEU A 107 -7.03 -0.98 -1.91
N SER A 108 -7.34 -0.05 -2.79
CA SER A 108 -7.32 -0.26 -4.24
C SER A 108 -6.49 0.81 -4.94
N LEU A 109 -5.68 0.38 -5.89
CA LEU A 109 -5.01 1.24 -6.84
C LEU A 109 -5.46 0.81 -8.25
N PRO A 110 -6.52 1.45 -8.78
CA PRO A 110 -7.04 1.06 -10.09
C PRO A 110 -6.11 1.54 -11.21
N GLY A 111 -5.96 0.73 -12.24
CA GLY A 111 -5.08 0.99 -13.38
C GLY A 111 -5.40 2.28 -14.12
N LYS A 112 -6.68 2.69 -14.14
CA LYS A 112 -7.10 3.96 -14.76
C LYS A 112 -6.41 5.19 -14.17
N ARG A 113 -5.88 5.09 -12.95
CA ARG A 113 -5.14 6.16 -12.27
C ARG A 113 -3.63 6.10 -12.53
N LEU A 114 -3.15 5.03 -13.14
CA LEU A 114 -1.74 4.84 -13.44
C LEU A 114 -1.38 5.47 -14.79
N PRO A 115 -0.08 5.67 -15.07
CA PRO A 115 0.35 6.01 -16.44
C PRO A 115 -0.21 5.01 -17.46
N ASP A 116 -0.50 5.48 -18.67
CA ASP A 116 -1.23 4.73 -19.72
C ASP A 116 -0.69 3.31 -19.95
N GLU A 117 0.60 3.14 -19.91
CA GLU A 117 1.25 1.84 -20.15
C GLU A 117 0.93 0.79 -19.08
N PHE A 118 0.51 1.23 -17.89
CA PHE A 118 0.13 0.35 -16.78
C PHE A 118 -1.37 0.35 -16.52
N SER A 119 -2.16 1.04 -17.35
CA SER A 119 -3.59 1.25 -17.12
C SER A 119 -4.44 -0.02 -17.12
N ALA A 120 -3.92 -1.11 -17.68
CA ALA A 120 -4.61 -2.40 -17.67
C ALA A 120 -4.46 -3.15 -16.34
N LEU A 121 -3.58 -2.68 -15.44
CA LEU A 121 -3.30 -3.35 -14.17
C LEU A 121 -4.08 -2.69 -13.03
N ASP A 122 -4.81 -3.50 -12.27
CA ASP A 122 -5.42 -3.09 -11.02
C ASP A 122 -4.74 -3.80 -9.86
N ALA A 123 -4.50 -3.11 -8.78
CA ALA A 123 -4.00 -3.70 -7.54
C ALA A 123 -4.99 -3.50 -6.40
N GLU A 124 -5.16 -4.53 -5.59
CA GLU A 124 -5.87 -4.46 -4.31
C GLU A 124 -5.01 -5.06 -3.22
N LEU A 125 -4.95 -4.40 -2.08
CA LEU A 125 -4.29 -4.91 -0.89
C LEU A 125 -5.34 -5.11 0.20
N GLU A 126 -5.51 -6.35 0.63
CA GLU A 126 -6.32 -6.71 1.78
C GLU A 126 -5.42 -6.81 3.00
N ILE A 127 -5.75 -6.07 4.05
CA ILE A 127 -5.02 -6.07 5.31
C ILE A 127 -5.97 -6.55 6.40
N ILE A 128 -5.59 -7.59 7.12
CA ILE A 128 -6.36 -8.11 8.25
C ILE A 128 -5.53 -7.93 9.51
N VAL A 129 -6.05 -7.11 10.42
CA VAL A 129 -5.42 -6.77 11.70
C VAL A 129 -6.11 -7.57 12.80
N GLY A 130 -5.43 -8.54 13.34
CA GLY A 130 -5.94 -9.40 14.39
C GLY A 130 -4.82 -9.87 15.31
N SER A 131 -4.91 -11.11 15.78
CA SER A 131 -3.83 -11.73 16.55
C SER A 131 -2.57 -11.96 15.70
N SER A 132 -2.71 -11.84 14.40
CA SER A 132 -1.62 -11.75 13.43
C SER A 132 -1.95 -10.65 12.42
N LEU A 133 -0.94 -10.18 11.70
CA LEU A 133 -1.11 -9.28 10.56
C LEU A 133 -1.09 -10.12 9.29
N LYS A 134 -2.16 -10.05 8.49
CA LYS A 134 -2.25 -10.73 7.20
C LYS A 134 -2.37 -9.69 6.10
N MET A 135 -1.62 -9.86 5.03
CA MET A 135 -1.64 -8.97 3.88
C MET A 135 -1.70 -9.81 2.61
N ASN A 136 -2.70 -9.53 1.78
CA ASN A 136 -2.90 -10.21 0.49
C ASN A 136 -2.93 -9.17 -0.63
N LEU A 137 -1.91 -9.20 -1.48
CA LEU A 137 -1.84 -8.33 -2.65
C LEU A 137 -2.40 -9.09 -3.87
N LYS A 138 -3.45 -8.52 -4.47
CA LYS A 138 -4.08 -9.06 -5.66
C LYS A 138 -3.81 -8.13 -6.83
N THR A 139 -3.28 -8.68 -7.91
CA THR A 139 -3.09 -7.98 -9.17
C THR A 139 -4.06 -8.54 -10.20
N THR A 140 -4.80 -7.67 -10.88
CA THR A 140 -5.68 -8.04 -11.99
C THR A 140 -5.14 -7.40 -13.26
N ASN A 141 -4.96 -8.20 -14.29
CA ASN A 141 -4.59 -7.73 -15.61
C ASN A 141 -5.83 -7.76 -16.52
N ASN A 142 -6.31 -6.58 -16.92
CA ASN A 142 -7.46 -6.43 -17.80
C ASN A 142 -7.05 -6.30 -19.27
N GLY A 143 -5.75 -6.36 -19.55
CA GLY A 143 -5.20 -6.30 -20.90
C GLY A 143 -4.88 -7.69 -21.45
N GLU A 144 -4.49 -7.74 -22.71
CA GLU A 144 -4.12 -9.01 -23.37
C GLU A 144 -2.72 -9.48 -22.98
N LYS A 145 -1.82 -8.56 -22.61
CA LYS A 145 -0.43 -8.85 -22.36
C LYS A 145 0.16 -7.93 -21.32
N ILE A 146 0.97 -8.48 -20.40
CA ILE A 146 1.81 -7.71 -19.49
C ILE A 146 3.24 -7.70 -20.04
N SER A 147 3.82 -6.51 -20.13
CA SER A 147 5.25 -6.31 -20.35
C SER A 147 5.82 -5.54 -19.16
N ILE A 148 6.34 -6.28 -18.23
CA ILE A 148 7.04 -5.70 -17.10
C ILE A 148 8.46 -6.21 -17.11
#